data_af1df537f30bb7b02abff5fac0b62f59
#
_entry.id   af1df537f30bb7b02abff5fac0b62f59
#
_cell.length_a   1.000
_cell.length_b   1.000
_cell.length_c   1.000
_cell.angle_alpha   90.00
_cell.angle_beta   90.00
_cell.angle_gamma   90.00
#
_symmetry.space_group_name_H-M   'P 1'
#
loop_
_entity.id
_entity.type
_entity.pdbx_description
1 polymer ?
#
loop_
_entity_poly.entity_id
_entity_poly.type
_entity_poly.pdbx_seq_one_letter_code
_entity_poly.pdbx_strand_id
1 'polypeptide(L)'
;PNMLSGGQKQRIAIVRALAMDPEVMLFDEPTSALDPEMVGEVLDLMRDLAKEGMTMAVVTHEMGFAREVADRVVFMADGKILEEGAPADIFDHPKDHRLQDFLSKVL
;
A
#
# COMPACT_ATOMS: atom_id res chain seq x y z
N PRO A 1 -4.46 -7.54 25.74
CA PRO A 1 -4.85 -6.62 24.66
C PRO A 1 -4.20 -5.26 24.77
N ASN A 2 -4.02 -4.75 25.99
CA ASN A 2 -3.39 -3.45 26.17
C ASN A 2 -1.89 -3.45 25.85
N MET A 3 -1.31 -4.64 25.75
CA MET A 3 0.11 -4.82 25.47
C MET A 3 0.41 -4.99 23.99
N LEU A 4 -0.60 -5.02 23.14
CA LEU A 4 -0.40 -5.18 21.71
C LEU A 4 0.12 -3.89 21.07
N SER A 5 1.13 -4.01 20.21
CA SER A 5 1.63 -2.91 19.42
C SER A 5 0.61 -2.51 18.34
N GLY A 6 0.80 -1.33 17.73
CA GLY A 6 -0.02 -0.90 16.61
C GLY A 6 0.04 -1.87 15.44
N GLY A 7 1.23 -2.42 15.13
CA GLY A 7 1.40 -3.39 14.06
C GLY A 7 0.70 -4.69 14.34
N GLN A 8 0.74 -5.17 15.58
CA GLN A 8 0.02 -6.39 15.97
C GLN A 8 -1.48 -6.21 15.85
N LYS A 9 -2.00 -5.06 16.28
CA LYS A 9 -3.42 -4.75 16.14
C LYS A 9 -3.83 -4.71 14.68
N GLN A 10 -3.00 -4.13 13.82
CA GLN A 10 -3.27 -4.06 12.40
C GLN A 10 -3.29 -5.45 11.75
N ARG A 11 -2.35 -6.33 12.12
CA ARG A 11 -2.32 -7.71 11.62
C ARG A 11 -3.56 -8.48 12.04
N ILE A 12 -4.00 -8.31 13.29
CA ILE A 12 -5.23 -8.95 13.80
C ILE A 12 -6.43 -8.47 13.00
N ALA A 13 -6.51 -7.18 12.73
CA ALA A 13 -7.61 -6.62 11.94
C ALA A 13 -7.65 -7.22 10.53
N ILE A 14 -6.49 -7.37 9.89
CA ILE A 14 -6.39 -7.97 8.56
C ILE A 14 -6.84 -9.44 8.61
N VAL A 15 -6.37 -10.20 9.59
CA VAL A 15 -6.76 -11.62 9.74
C VAL A 15 -8.26 -11.74 9.94
N ARG A 16 -8.86 -10.89 10.76
CA ARG A 16 -10.31 -10.89 10.98
C ARG A 16 -11.09 -10.59 9.70
N ALA A 17 -10.60 -9.63 8.91
CA ALA A 17 -11.23 -9.32 7.63
C ALA A 17 -11.15 -10.50 6.67
N LEU A 18 -10.01 -11.20 6.64
CA LEU A 18 -9.82 -12.39 5.80
C LEU A 18 -10.75 -13.54 6.20
N ALA A 19 -11.07 -13.65 7.49
CA ALA A 19 -11.97 -14.71 7.98
C ALA A 19 -13.38 -14.58 7.39
N MET A 20 -13.74 -13.42 6.86
CA MET A 20 -15.02 -13.20 6.19
C MET A 20 -14.99 -13.60 4.71
N ASP A 21 -13.87 -14.10 4.23
CA ASP A 21 -13.66 -14.53 2.84
C ASP A 21 -14.05 -13.44 1.82
N PRO A 22 -13.42 -12.26 1.90
CA PRO A 22 -13.79 -11.15 1.02
C PRO A 22 -13.31 -11.36 -0.41
N GLU A 23 -14.03 -10.81 -1.38
CA GLU A 23 -13.59 -10.77 -2.77
C GLU A 23 -12.53 -9.69 -2.99
N VAL A 24 -12.64 -8.57 -2.28
CA VAL A 24 -11.74 -7.43 -2.37
C VAL A 24 -11.42 -6.93 -0.97
N MET A 25 -10.17 -6.63 -0.70
CA MET A 25 -9.76 -5.97 0.53
C MET A 25 -9.32 -4.55 0.25
N LEU A 26 -9.73 -3.62 1.11
CA LEU A 26 -9.36 -2.22 1.03
C LEU A 26 -8.44 -1.88 2.20
N PHE A 27 -7.31 -1.26 1.88
CA PHE A 27 -6.34 -0.80 2.88
C PHE A 27 -6.16 0.71 2.72
N ASP A 28 -6.37 1.46 3.79
CA ASP A 28 -6.18 2.90 3.79
C ASP A 28 -5.02 3.25 4.71
N GLU A 29 -3.85 3.50 4.11
CA GLU A 29 -2.62 3.81 4.81
C GLU A 29 -2.33 2.85 5.98
N PRO A 30 -2.23 1.53 5.68
CA PRO A 30 -2.15 0.50 6.73
C PRO A 30 -0.92 0.60 7.62
N THR A 31 0.12 1.31 7.18
CA THR A 31 1.35 1.47 7.95
C THR A 31 1.49 2.86 8.57
N SER A 32 0.50 3.72 8.41
CA SER A 32 0.51 5.06 8.99
C SER A 32 0.61 4.98 10.51
N ALA A 33 1.49 5.79 11.08
CA ALA A 33 1.71 5.89 12.54
C ALA A 33 2.29 4.64 13.19
N LEU A 34 2.79 3.68 12.42
CA LEU A 34 3.51 2.52 12.93
C LEU A 34 5.02 2.80 12.96
N ASP A 35 5.75 2.18 13.91
CA ASP A 35 7.19 2.26 13.88
C ASP A 35 7.77 1.38 12.75
N PRO A 36 9.06 1.58 12.36
CA PRO A 36 9.64 0.88 11.21
C PRO A 36 9.57 -0.64 11.26
N GLU A 37 9.71 -1.25 12.45
CA GLU A 37 9.61 -2.71 12.58
C GLU A 37 8.21 -3.20 12.26
N MET A 38 7.21 -2.50 12.79
CA MET A 38 5.81 -2.87 12.57
C MET A 38 5.40 -2.63 11.12
N VAL A 39 5.92 -1.59 10.50
CA VAL A 39 5.68 -1.34 9.06
C VAL A 39 6.12 -2.56 8.25
N GLY A 40 7.32 -3.06 8.49
CA GLY A 40 7.84 -4.23 7.77
C GLY A 40 6.93 -5.44 7.92
N GLU A 41 6.47 -5.73 9.14
CA GLU A 41 5.60 -6.89 9.38
C GLU A 41 4.27 -6.78 8.65
N VAL A 42 3.65 -5.60 8.66
CA VAL A 42 2.37 -5.39 7.99
C VAL A 42 2.53 -5.49 6.48
N LEU A 43 3.58 -4.89 5.92
CA LEU A 43 3.85 -4.98 4.49
C LEU A 43 4.15 -6.41 4.04
N ASP A 44 4.85 -7.20 4.86
CA ASP A 44 5.12 -8.60 4.54
C ASP A 44 3.82 -9.41 4.47
N LEU A 45 2.91 -9.18 5.39
CA LEU A 45 1.61 -9.83 5.36
C LEU A 45 0.86 -9.46 4.07
N MET A 46 0.87 -8.19 3.69
CA MET A 46 0.20 -7.74 2.47
C MET A 46 0.84 -8.32 1.22
N ARG A 47 2.19 -8.47 1.21
CA ARG A 47 2.88 -9.13 0.09
C ARG A 47 2.43 -10.57 -0.07
N ASP A 48 2.29 -11.28 1.05
CA ASP A 48 1.83 -12.67 1.02
C ASP A 48 0.42 -12.76 0.45
N LEU A 49 -0.48 -11.86 0.84
CA LEU A 49 -1.83 -11.81 0.31
C LEU A 49 -1.84 -11.55 -1.20
N ALA A 50 -0.98 -10.65 -1.66
CA ALA A 50 -0.86 -10.35 -3.09
C ALA A 50 -0.40 -11.58 -3.87
N LYS A 51 0.54 -12.33 -3.33
CA LYS A 51 1.04 -13.57 -3.97
C LYS A 51 -0.04 -14.64 -4.04
N GLU A 52 -0.95 -14.66 -3.09
CA GLU A 52 -2.07 -15.60 -3.09
C GLU A 52 -3.19 -15.20 -4.04
N GLY A 53 -3.05 -14.06 -4.71
CA GLY A 53 -4.04 -13.60 -5.69
C GLY A 53 -5.19 -12.79 -5.11
N MET A 54 -5.06 -12.33 -3.87
CA MET A 54 -6.09 -11.49 -3.26
C MET A 54 -6.19 -10.15 -4.01
N THR A 55 -7.41 -9.79 -4.39
CA THR A 55 -7.66 -8.48 -4.98
C THR A 55 -7.65 -7.43 -3.89
N MET A 56 -6.78 -6.42 -4.03
CA MET A 56 -6.61 -5.39 -3.02
C MET A 56 -6.55 -4.01 -3.66
N ALA A 57 -7.17 -3.04 -3.00
CA ALA A 57 -6.97 -1.62 -3.29
C ALA A 57 -6.27 -1.02 -2.08
N VAL A 58 -5.11 -0.39 -2.30
CA VAL A 58 -4.26 0.10 -1.21
C VAL A 58 -3.94 1.57 -1.42
N VAL A 59 -4.28 2.39 -0.42
CA VAL A 59 -3.85 3.78 -0.36
C VAL A 59 -2.62 3.81 0.52
N THR A 60 -1.48 4.24 -0.01
CA THR A 60 -0.23 4.17 0.74
C THR A 60 0.79 5.20 0.24
N HIS A 61 1.69 5.59 1.14
CA HIS A 61 2.89 6.36 0.83
C HIS A 61 4.14 5.47 0.74
N GLU A 62 3.97 4.15 0.91
CA GLU A 62 5.07 3.20 0.83
C GLU A 62 5.35 2.86 -0.62
N MET A 63 6.19 3.69 -1.26
CA MET A 63 6.44 3.61 -2.70
C MET A 63 7.17 2.35 -3.12
N GLY A 64 8.12 1.88 -2.30
CA GLY A 64 8.82 0.62 -2.59
C GLY A 64 7.87 -0.57 -2.61
N PHE A 65 6.93 -0.61 -1.67
CA PHE A 65 5.92 -1.66 -1.61
C PHE A 65 5.00 -1.58 -2.84
N ALA A 66 4.51 -0.38 -3.18
CA ALA A 66 3.64 -0.19 -4.33
C ALA A 66 4.33 -0.63 -5.62
N ARG A 67 5.59 -0.26 -5.80
CA ARG A 67 6.37 -0.66 -6.98
C ARG A 67 6.53 -2.17 -7.09
N GLU A 68 6.72 -2.83 -5.95
CA GLU A 68 6.97 -4.27 -5.90
C GLU A 68 5.73 -5.11 -6.17
N VAL A 69 4.58 -4.72 -5.61
CA VAL A 69 3.41 -5.61 -5.59
C VAL A 69 2.23 -5.15 -6.44
N ALA A 70 2.17 -3.90 -6.82
CA ALA A 70 1.01 -3.39 -7.54
C ALA A 70 0.99 -3.87 -8.99
N ASP A 71 -0.21 -4.19 -9.48
CA ASP A 71 -0.44 -4.43 -10.91
C ASP A 71 -0.76 -3.11 -11.61
N ARG A 72 -1.32 -2.17 -10.88
CA ARG A 72 -1.70 -0.87 -11.39
C ARG A 72 -1.53 0.17 -10.30
N VAL A 73 -0.97 1.31 -10.65
CA VAL A 73 -0.73 2.42 -9.73
C VAL A 73 -1.52 3.64 -10.19
N VAL A 74 -2.16 4.31 -9.25
CA VAL A 74 -2.93 5.54 -9.50
C VAL A 74 -2.36 6.63 -8.61
N PHE A 75 -1.87 7.72 -9.22
CA PHE A 75 -1.40 8.87 -8.46
C PHE A 75 -2.51 9.92 -8.40
N MET A 76 -2.88 10.29 -7.18
CA MET A 76 -3.97 11.25 -6.95
C MET A 76 -3.47 12.45 -6.17
N ALA A 77 -4.00 13.62 -6.51
CA ALA A 77 -3.77 14.83 -5.75
C ALA A 77 -4.95 15.78 -5.95
N ASP A 78 -5.31 16.50 -4.90
CA ASP A 78 -6.42 17.48 -4.92
C ASP A 78 -7.74 16.86 -5.42
N GLY A 79 -7.99 15.61 -5.06
CA GLY A 79 -9.21 14.92 -5.44
C GLY A 79 -9.27 14.48 -6.91
N LYS A 80 -8.14 14.53 -7.61
CA LYS A 80 -8.07 14.18 -9.03
C LYS A 80 -7.04 13.10 -9.28
N ILE A 81 -7.29 12.26 -10.28
CA ILE A 81 -6.31 11.32 -10.79
C ILE A 81 -5.40 12.08 -11.75
N LEU A 82 -4.11 12.19 -11.41
CA LEU A 82 -3.13 12.90 -12.23
C LEU A 82 -2.43 11.97 -13.21
N GLU A 83 -2.20 10.72 -12.82
CA GLU A 83 -1.59 9.73 -13.70
C GLU A 83 -1.93 8.33 -13.19
N GLU A 84 -2.07 7.36 -14.11
CA GLU A 84 -2.27 5.96 -13.75
C GLU A 84 -1.62 5.06 -14.79
N GLY A 85 -1.21 3.88 -14.37
CA GLY A 85 -0.59 2.91 -15.26
C GLY A 85 0.11 1.79 -14.51
N ALA A 86 0.92 1.03 -15.24
CA ALA A 86 1.75 -0.02 -14.64
C ALA A 86 2.83 0.61 -13.74
N PRO A 87 3.30 -0.11 -12.71
CA PRO A 87 4.33 0.42 -11.81
C PRO A 87 5.56 0.95 -12.53
N ALA A 88 6.06 0.25 -13.55
CA ALA A 88 7.24 0.69 -14.30
C ALA A 88 7.01 2.05 -14.97
N ASP A 89 5.80 2.26 -15.51
CA ASP A 89 5.50 3.54 -16.16
C ASP A 89 5.38 4.68 -15.17
N ILE A 90 4.79 4.43 -14.01
CA ILE A 90 4.58 5.46 -12.99
C ILE A 90 5.88 5.82 -12.28
N PHE A 91 6.69 4.83 -11.92
CA PHE A 91 7.89 5.07 -11.11
C PHE A 91 9.14 5.36 -11.93
N ASP A 92 9.29 4.77 -13.10
CA ASP A 92 10.47 4.92 -13.93
C ASP A 92 10.31 5.98 -15.00
N HIS A 93 9.10 6.23 -15.47
CA HIS A 93 8.80 7.16 -16.55
C HIS A 93 7.60 8.05 -16.26
N PRO A 94 7.55 8.73 -15.09
CA PRO A 94 6.41 9.57 -14.75
C PRO A 94 6.29 10.75 -15.71
N LYS A 95 5.08 11.03 -16.15
CA LYS A 95 4.78 12.11 -17.10
C LYS A 95 4.28 13.38 -16.42
N ASP A 96 3.52 13.22 -15.33
CA ASP A 96 2.96 14.35 -14.61
C ASP A 96 4.05 15.03 -13.77
N HIS A 97 4.13 16.35 -13.84
CA HIS A 97 5.16 17.13 -13.13
C HIS A 97 5.06 16.99 -11.61
N ARG A 98 3.86 16.94 -11.09
CA ARG A 98 3.64 16.81 -9.66
C ARG A 98 4.07 15.44 -9.17
N LEU A 99 3.80 14.39 -9.96
CA LEU A 99 4.28 13.04 -9.67
C LEU A 99 5.82 13.00 -9.73
N GLN A 100 6.43 13.61 -10.74
CA GLN A 100 7.90 13.66 -10.85
C GLN A 100 8.50 14.30 -9.61
N ASP A 101 7.95 15.43 -9.16
CA ASP A 101 8.42 16.13 -7.97
C ASP A 101 8.26 15.27 -6.72
N PHE A 102 7.10 14.64 -6.55
CA PHE A 102 6.85 13.77 -5.41
C PHE A 102 7.85 12.62 -5.36
N LEU A 103 8.05 11.92 -6.48
CA LEU A 103 8.96 10.78 -6.52
C LEU A 103 10.41 11.18 -6.28
N SER A 104 10.82 12.36 -6.73
CA SER A 104 12.17 12.85 -6.50
C SER A 104 12.48 13.05 -5.01
N LYS A 105 11.45 13.26 -4.20
CA LYS A 105 11.61 13.49 -2.76
C LYS A 105 11.53 12.21 -1.93
N VAL A 106 10.86 11.18 -2.41
CA VAL A 106 10.61 9.95 -1.64
C VAL A 106 11.39 8.74 -2.11
N LEU A 107 12.03 8.80 -3.27
CA LEU A 107 12.84 7.72 -3.81
C LEU A 107 14.32 8.03 -3.84
#